data_b2da3ddb19db05618ee416f6031667f7
#
_entry.id   b2da3ddb19db05618ee416f6031667f7
#
_cell.length_a   1.000
_cell.length_b   1.000
_cell.length_c   1.000
_cell.angle_alpha   90.00
_cell.angle_beta   90.00
_cell.angle_gamma   90.00
#
_symmetry.space_group_name_H-M   'P 1'
#
loop_
_entity.id
_entity.type
_entity.pdbx_description
1 polymer ?
#
loop_
_entity_poly.entity_id
_entity_poly.type
_entity_poly.pdbx_seq_one_letter_code
_entity_poly.pdbx_strand_id
1 'polypeptide(L)'
;MQAPHAYASVGLLLMGGISALPGRMALRLDESLFFANATALEDRIEDLIRADATVPRVLLVCSAVNQIDTTALGVLTELNHSLAKRGITLELAEVKGPVMDRLQHTALGQALQGRVYQSVYAAFSRV
;
A
#
# COMPACT_ATOMS: atom_id res chain seq x y z
N MET A 1 -23.30 1.62 8.67
CA MET A 1 -22.42 1.34 8.33
C MET A 1 -21.41 1.99 8.70
N GLN A 2 -20.75 1.85 8.99
CA GLN A 2 -19.87 2.33 9.53
C GLN A 2 -18.76 2.55 8.82
N ALA A 3 -18.38 3.22 8.91
CA ALA A 3 -17.42 3.54 8.26
C ALA A 3 -16.34 3.06 8.57
N PRO A 4 -16.02 2.57 8.57
CA PRO A 4 -15.14 2.10 8.94
C PRO A 4 -13.98 2.35 8.70
N HIS A 5 -13.49 2.25 8.95
CA HIS A 5 -12.38 2.28 8.91
C HIS A 5 -11.96 1.72 7.83
N ALA A 6 -11.66 2.07 7.10
CA ALA A 6 -11.32 1.74 5.93
C ALA A 6 -10.04 1.06 5.71
N TYR A 7 -9.30 0.70 6.64
CA TYR A 7 -8.02 0.03 6.44
C TYR A 7 -7.57 -0.75 7.65
N ALA A 8 -6.68 -1.68 7.41
CA ALA A 8 -6.08 -2.45 8.46
C ALA A 8 -4.71 -1.89 8.77
N SER A 9 -4.25 -2.09 9.95
CA SER A 9 -2.88 -1.78 10.30
C SER A 9 -2.02 -2.97 9.94
N VAL A 10 -0.89 -2.69 9.37
CA VAL A 10 0.09 -3.72 9.10
C VAL A 10 1.36 -3.31 9.74
N GLY A 11 1.68 -3.88 10.88
CA GLY A 11 2.92 -3.66 11.54
C GLY A 11 3.63 -4.94 11.53
N LEU A 12 4.69 -4.96 12.29
CA LEU A 12 5.35 -6.13 12.41
C LEU A 12 4.49 -7.08 12.93
N LEU A 13 3.61 -6.66 13.64
CA LEU A 13 2.83 -7.56 14.31
C LEU A 13 1.57 -7.66 13.77
N LEU A 14 1.05 -7.06 13.12
CA LEU A 14 -0.07 -7.23 12.70
C LEU A 14 -1.02 -6.87 12.27
N MET A 15 -1.69 -6.60 12.14
CA MET A 15 -2.57 -6.57 11.53
C MET A 15 -3.74 -6.18 11.89
N GLY A 16 -4.24 -5.35 12.07
CA GLY A 16 -5.46 -4.90 12.42
C GLY A 16 -6.43 -5.27 11.42
N GLY A 17 -7.57 -4.87 11.51
CA GLY A 17 -8.62 -5.23 10.63
C GLY A 17 -8.49 -4.58 9.29
N ILE A 18 -9.22 -5.05 8.34
CA ILE A 18 -9.23 -4.52 7.07
C ILE A 18 -10.54 -3.97 6.79
N SER A 19 -10.61 -2.85 6.15
CA SER A 19 -11.85 -2.39 5.77
C SER A 19 -11.94 -2.53 4.34
N ALA A 20 -12.91 -3.19 3.89
CA ALA A 20 -13.09 -3.40 2.51
C ALA A 20 -14.07 -2.39 2.03
N LEU A 21 -13.65 -1.42 1.38
CA LEU A 21 -14.53 -0.50 0.70
C LEU A 21 -14.73 -1.04 -0.69
N PRO A 22 -15.84 -0.72 -1.32
CA PRO A 22 -16.09 -1.20 -2.66
C PRO A 22 -14.92 -0.90 -3.58
N GLY A 23 -14.38 -1.94 -4.16
CA GLY A 23 -13.33 -1.80 -5.13
C GLY A 23 -11.96 -1.47 -4.57
N ARG A 24 -11.76 -1.59 -3.25
CA ARG A 24 -10.46 -1.21 -2.72
C ARG A 24 -10.20 -1.89 -1.39
N MET A 25 -8.98 -2.36 -1.22
CA MET A 25 -8.49 -2.86 0.03
C MET A 25 -7.48 -1.83 0.52
N ALA A 26 -7.65 -1.31 1.72
CA ALA A 26 -6.73 -0.33 2.25
C ALA A 26 -6.03 -0.87 3.48
N LEU A 27 -4.71 -0.72 3.54
CA LEU A 27 -3.92 -1.17 4.66
C LEU A 27 -3.08 -0.03 5.16
N ARG A 28 -3.05 0.17 6.47
CA ARG A 28 -2.21 1.20 7.05
C ARG A 28 -0.90 0.57 7.50
N LEU A 29 0.20 1.18 7.09
CA LEU A 29 1.52 0.75 7.52
C LEU A 29 1.86 1.48 8.80
N ASP A 30 2.27 0.76 9.82
CA ASP A 30 2.48 1.36 11.13
C ASP A 30 3.93 1.73 11.41
N GLU A 31 4.83 1.48 10.49
CA GLU A 31 6.23 1.77 10.70
C GLU A 31 6.96 1.92 9.38
N SER A 32 8.19 2.38 9.45
CA SER A 32 9.02 2.53 8.26
C SER A 32 9.26 1.18 7.59
N LEU A 33 9.55 1.22 6.31
CA LEU A 33 9.68 0.01 5.53
C LEU A 33 11.13 -0.38 5.31
N PHE A 34 11.48 -1.57 5.79
CA PHE A 34 12.77 -2.19 5.60
C PHE A 34 12.51 -3.58 5.04
N PHE A 35 13.54 -4.29 4.66
CA PHE A 35 13.35 -5.56 3.99
C PHE A 35 12.40 -6.52 4.72
N ALA A 36 12.62 -6.72 6.01
CA ALA A 36 11.85 -7.72 6.75
C ALA A 36 10.35 -7.40 6.80
N ASN A 37 10.00 -6.16 7.10
CA ASN A 37 8.58 -5.84 7.18
C ASN A 37 7.97 -5.61 5.81
N ALA A 38 8.76 -5.28 4.80
CA ALA A 38 8.22 -5.18 3.45
C ALA A 38 7.83 -6.56 2.93
N THR A 39 8.63 -7.58 3.24
CA THR A 39 8.26 -8.94 2.83
C THR A 39 7.04 -9.43 3.61
N ALA A 40 6.94 -9.05 4.88
CA ALA A 40 5.75 -9.40 5.65
C ALA A 40 4.51 -8.73 5.08
N LEU A 41 4.65 -7.49 4.62
CA LEU A 41 3.56 -6.78 3.97
C LEU A 41 3.15 -7.49 2.69
N GLU A 42 4.12 -7.90 1.89
CA GLU A 42 3.84 -8.60 0.65
C GLU A 42 3.06 -9.89 0.93
N ASP A 43 3.50 -10.66 1.92
CA ASP A 43 2.82 -11.89 2.28
C ASP A 43 1.40 -11.63 2.76
N ARG A 44 1.24 -10.56 3.53
CA ARG A 44 -0.08 -10.21 4.05
C ARG A 44 -1.03 -9.83 2.92
N ILE A 45 -0.55 -9.07 1.96
CA ILE A 45 -1.38 -8.68 0.82
C ILE A 45 -1.77 -9.90 0.00
N GLU A 46 -0.83 -10.84 -0.19
CA GLU A 46 -1.14 -12.05 -0.93
C GLU A 46 -2.23 -12.86 -0.23
N ASP A 47 -2.14 -12.96 1.09
CA ASP A 47 -3.16 -13.68 1.85
C ASP A 47 -4.52 -13.02 1.73
N LEU A 48 -4.56 -11.69 1.78
CA LEU A 48 -5.81 -10.97 1.69
C LEU A 48 -6.45 -11.09 0.32
N ILE A 49 -5.64 -11.07 -0.72
CA ILE A 49 -6.13 -11.23 -2.07
C ILE A 49 -6.65 -12.65 -2.27
N ARG A 50 -5.99 -13.62 -1.66
CA ARG A 50 -6.44 -14.99 -1.75
C ARG A 50 -7.80 -15.17 -1.09
N ALA A 51 -8.04 -14.42 -0.02
CA ALA A 51 -9.32 -14.49 0.68
C ALA A 51 -10.43 -13.76 -0.08
N ASP A 52 -10.07 -12.75 -0.86
CA ASP A 52 -11.06 -12.00 -1.63
C ASP A 52 -10.43 -11.57 -2.96
N ALA A 53 -10.62 -12.38 -3.96
CA ALA A 53 -10.01 -12.16 -5.26
C ALA A 53 -10.71 -11.06 -6.07
N THR A 54 -11.75 -10.46 -5.53
CA THR A 54 -12.51 -9.46 -6.29
C THR A 54 -11.97 -8.04 -6.11
N VAL A 55 -10.94 -7.84 -5.29
CA VAL A 55 -10.43 -6.53 -5.00
C VAL A 55 -9.56 -6.04 -6.17
N PRO A 56 -9.92 -4.97 -6.85
CA PRO A 56 -9.13 -4.45 -7.98
C PRO A 56 -8.05 -3.45 -7.57
N ARG A 57 -8.06 -2.94 -6.34
CA ARG A 57 -7.12 -1.91 -5.93
C ARG A 57 -6.66 -2.13 -4.50
N VAL A 58 -5.36 -1.94 -4.27
CA VAL A 58 -4.78 -2.04 -2.94
C VAL A 58 -4.15 -0.69 -2.60
N LEU A 59 -4.62 -0.06 -1.54
CA LEU A 59 -4.12 1.22 -1.09
C LEU A 59 -3.27 1.04 0.16
N LEU A 60 -2.04 1.51 0.13
CA LEU A 60 -1.18 1.50 1.30
C LEU A 60 -1.17 2.90 1.90
N VAL A 61 -1.56 3.02 3.16
CA VAL A 61 -1.58 4.30 3.86
C VAL A 61 -0.26 4.45 4.60
N CYS A 62 0.52 5.43 4.21
CA CYS A 62 1.92 5.56 4.60
C CYS A 62 2.20 6.65 5.61
N SER A 63 1.20 7.12 6.35
CA SER A 63 1.37 8.23 7.27
C SER A 63 2.40 7.97 8.36
N ALA A 64 2.62 6.72 8.73
CA ALA A 64 3.61 6.37 9.74
C ALA A 64 4.96 5.94 9.15
N VAL A 65 5.10 6.00 7.83
CA VAL A 65 6.33 5.56 7.18
C VAL A 65 7.28 6.75 7.06
N ASN A 66 8.37 6.72 7.80
CA ASN A 66 9.36 7.79 7.77
C ASN A 66 10.53 7.48 6.85
N GLN A 67 10.77 6.21 6.60
CA GLN A 67 11.88 5.78 5.76
C GLN A 67 11.50 4.56 4.96
N ILE A 68 12.15 4.39 3.82
CA ILE A 68 12.00 3.20 3.04
C ILE A 68 13.38 2.91 2.46
N ASP A 69 13.94 1.76 2.74
CA ASP A 69 15.29 1.48 2.27
C ASP A 69 15.26 0.82 0.88
N THR A 70 16.43 0.66 0.30
CA THR A 70 16.55 0.16 -1.06
C THR A 70 15.96 -1.24 -1.22
N THR A 71 16.15 -2.09 -0.23
CA THR A 71 15.62 -3.45 -0.33
C THR A 71 14.10 -3.46 -0.23
N ALA A 72 13.54 -2.60 0.61
CA ALA A 72 12.08 -2.48 0.69
C ALA A 72 11.51 -1.92 -0.62
N LEU A 73 12.21 -0.98 -1.25
CA LEU A 73 11.78 -0.48 -2.55
C LEU A 73 11.75 -1.61 -3.57
N GLY A 74 12.72 -2.50 -3.51
CA GLY A 74 12.75 -3.67 -4.40
C GLY A 74 11.54 -4.57 -4.18
N VAL A 75 11.20 -4.82 -2.92
CA VAL A 75 10.05 -5.65 -2.59
C VAL A 75 8.77 -5.02 -3.11
N LEU A 76 8.60 -3.70 -2.90
CA LEU A 76 7.40 -3.02 -3.38
C LEU A 76 7.33 -2.97 -4.91
N THR A 77 8.47 -2.87 -5.56
CA THR A 77 8.51 -2.89 -7.01
C THR A 77 8.00 -4.24 -7.54
N GLU A 78 8.48 -5.33 -6.92
CA GLU A 78 8.02 -6.65 -7.32
C GLU A 78 6.55 -6.85 -7.00
N LEU A 79 6.11 -6.34 -5.86
CA LEU A 79 4.71 -6.42 -5.50
C LEU A 79 3.84 -5.70 -6.51
N ASN A 80 4.23 -4.49 -6.89
CA ASN A 80 3.46 -3.73 -7.86
C ASN A 80 3.35 -4.49 -9.19
N HIS A 81 4.45 -5.09 -9.60
CA HIS A 81 4.50 -5.84 -10.85
C HIS A 81 3.59 -7.09 -10.77
N SER A 82 3.68 -7.80 -9.67
CA SER A 82 2.87 -9.00 -9.47
C SER A 82 1.38 -8.68 -9.43
N LEU A 83 1.01 -7.59 -8.75
CA LEU A 83 -0.39 -7.18 -8.68
C LEU A 83 -0.89 -6.74 -10.05
N ALA A 84 -0.07 -6.00 -10.79
CA ALA A 84 -0.46 -5.53 -12.11
C ALA A 84 -0.77 -6.69 -13.05
N LYS A 85 -0.02 -7.76 -12.94
CA LYS A 85 -0.26 -8.94 -13.78
C LYS A 85 -1.62 -9.56 -13.50
N ARG A 86 -2.17 -9.32 -12.32
CA ARG A 86 -3.48 -9.84 -11.96
C ARG A 86 -4.57 -8.80 -12.08
N GLY A 87 -4.26 -7.67 -12.70
CA GLY A 87 -5.24 -6.61 -12.87
C GLY A 87 -5.52 -5.81 -11.62
N ILE A 88 -4.62 -5.89 -10.63
CA ILE A 88 -4.79 -5.19 -9.37
C ILE A 88 -3.86 -3.98 -9.36
N THR A 89 -4.39 -2.83 -9.00
CA THR A 89 -3.64 -1.58 -8.98
C THR A 89 -3.14 -1.28 -7.57
N LEU A 90 -1.84 -1.02 -7.45
CA LEU A 90 -1.27 -0.60 -6.17
C LEU A 90 -1.30 0.92 -6.09
N GLU A 91 -1.74 1.45 -4.98
CA GLU A 91 -1.84 2.89 -4.73
C GLU A 91 -1.23 3.22 -3.38
N LEU A 92 -0.76 4.45 -3.23
CA LEU A 92 -0.22 4.92 -1.96
C LEU A 92 -0.95 6.18 -1.54
N ALA A 93 -1.06 6.40 -0.23
CA ALA A 93 -1.64 7.62 0.31
C ALA A 93 -0.79 8.11 1.47
N GLU A 94 -0.77 9.43 1.66
CA GLU A 94 -0.13 10.07 2.81
C GLU A 94 1.36 9.77 2.90
N VAL A 95 2.03 9.81 1.76
CA VAL A 95 3.46 9.59 1.70
C VAL A 95 4.18 10.86 2.14
N LYS A 96 5.07 10.74 3.11
CA LYS A 96 5.79 11.89 3.64
C LYS A 96 6.82 12.39 2.64
N GLY A 97 7.13 13.69 2.74
CA GLY A 97 8.08 14.32 1.83
C GLY A 97 9.37 13.57 1.59
N PRO A 98 10.10 13.19 2.66
CA PRO A 98 11.36 12.48 2.45
C PRO A 98 11.20 11.14 1.74
N VAL A 99 10.09 10.45 1.99
CA VAL A 99 9.81 9.18 1.32
C VAL A 99 9.44 9.44 -0.13
N MET A 100 8.65 10.49 -0.37
CA MET A 100 8.27 10.86 -1.72
C MET A 100 9.49 11.23 -2.55
N ASP A 101 10.41 12.01 -1.95
CA ASP A 101 11.64 12.41 -2.64
C ASP A 101 12.43 11.18 -3.08
N ARG A 102 12.48 10.17 -2.22
CA ARG A 102 13.20 8.96 -2.57
C ARG A 102 12.48 8.19 -3.67
N LEU A 103 11.16 8.11 -3.57
CA LEU A 103 10.38 7.39 -4.58
C LEU A 103 10.50 7.99 -5.96
N GLN A 104 10.54 9.31 -6.05
CA GLN A 104 10.54 9.99 -7.33
C GLN A 104 11.69 9.60 -8.25
N HIS A 105 12.78 9.12 -7.67
CA HIS A 105 13.94 8.75 -8.43
C HIS A 105 14.03 7.26 -8.72
N THR A 106 12.93 6.54 -8.54
CA THR A 106 12.93 5.09 -8.70
C THR A 106 11.93 4.65 -9.77
N ALA A 107 12.12 3.45 -10.25
CA ALA A 107 11.18 2.87 -11.20
C ALA A 107 9.79 2.73 -10.57
N LEU A 108 9.74 2.42 -9.28
CA LEU A 108 8.47 2.30 -8.58
C LEU A 108 7.72 3.63 -8.59
N GLY A 109 8.42 4.72 -8.28
CA GLY A 109 7.80 6.04 -8.28
C GLY A 109 7.23 6.39 -9.64
N GLN A 110 7.93 6.02 -10.70
CA GLN A 110 7.42 6.27 -12.05
C GLN A 110 6.20 5.42 -12.35
N ALA A 111 6.23 4.17 -11.94
CA ALA A 111 5.11 3.27 -12.18
C ALA A 111 3.87 3.72 -11.41
N LEU A 112 4.05 4.39 -10.28
CA LEU A 112 2.94 4.82 -9.46
C LEU A 112 2.48 6.26 -9.73
N GLN A 113 2.95 6.87 -10.79
CA GLN A 113 2.52 8.22 -11.11
C GLN A 113 1.01 8.28 -11.26
N GLY A 114 0.40 9.27 -10.63
CA GLY A 114 -1.05 9.40 -10.64
C GLY A 114 -1.76 8.51 -9.66
N ARG A 115 -1.01 7.72 -8.90
CA ARG A 115 -1.60 6.81 -7.93
C ARG A 115 -1.04 7.02 -6.52
N VAL A 116 -0.43 8.17 -6.28
CA VAL A 116 0.03 8.56 -4.95
C VAL A 116 -0.81 9.75 -4.54
N TYR A 117 -1.61 9.58 -3.50
CA TYR A 117 -2.60 10.57 -3.08
C TYR A 117 -2.18 11.26 -1.80
N GLN A 118 -2.56 12.51 -1.63
CA GLN A 118 -2.20 13.26 -0.45
C GLN A 118 -2.88 12.73 0.81
N SER A 119 -4.06 12.14 0.65
CA SER A 119 -4.81 11.64 1.80
C SER A 119 -5.59 10.41 1.40
N VAL A 120 -6.05 9.68 2.41
CA VAL A 120 -6.94 8.54 2.18
C VAL A 120 -8.22 9.02 1.53
N TYR A 121 -8.71 10.18 1.97
CA TYR A 121 -9.94 10.73 1.39
C TYR A 121 -9.76 10.99 -0.10
N ALA A 122 -8.63 11.56 -0.49
CA ALA A 122 -8.37 11.84 -1.89
C ALA A 122 -8.32 10.55 -2.71
N ALA A 123 -7.74 9.49 -2.14
CA ALA A 123 -7.68 8.22 -2.83
C ALA A 123 -9.07 7.64 -3.05
N PHE A 124 -9.93 7.74 -2.03
CA PHE A 124 -11.27 7.19 -2.13
C PHE A 124 -12.16 8.01 -3.05
N SER A 125 -11.85 9.26 -3.25
CA SER A 125 -12.63 10.11 -4.14
C SER A 125 -12.34 9.84 -5.61
N ARG A 126 -11.25 9.14 -5.91
CA ARG A 126 -10.92 8.82 -7.27
C ARG A 126 -11.54 7.49 -7.60
N VAL A 127 -12.43 7.50 -8.50
CA VAL A 127 -13.12 6.27 -8.82
C VAL A 127 -12.57 5.62 -10.07
#